data_60d7144a31ecef65240e66e387ee8884
#
_entry.id   60d7144a31ecef65240e66e387ee8884
#
_cell.length_a   1.000
_cell.length_b   1.000
_cell.length_c   1.000
_cell.angle_alpha   90.00
_cell.angle_beta   90.00
_cell.angle_gamma   90.00
#
_symmetry.space_group_name_H-M   'P 1'
#
loop_
_entity.id
_entity.type
_entity.pdbx_description
1 polymer ?
#
loop_
_entity_poly.entity_id
_entity_poly.type
_entity_poly.pdbx_seq_one_letter_code
_entity_poly.pdbx_strand_id
1 'polypeptide(L)'
;MGDAIVVRDLLVDRGGRRVLDGISCTVPRGAVTGLLGPSGSGKTTFMRAVVGVQVVTGGTVTVLGQPAGSPALRHQVGYLTQAPSVYADLTVRENARYFAALHGRGRAEADQAISDVGLAGAAGQLVGTLSGGQRSRASLACALVGEPELVILDEPTVGQDPVLRADLWARFHAMAAAGTTLLVSSHVMDEAARCDRLLLIREGRLIADDSPAAIRAAAGVDDLDEAFLRLIRAGEPGPAGPAEATRSRTGGMS
;
A
#
# COMPACT_ATOMS: atom_id res chain seq x y z
N MET A 1 3.37 21.55 5.90
CA MET A 1 2.66 20.32 6.36
C MET A 1 3.70 19.27 6.62
N GLY A 2 3.63 18.49 7.71
CA GLY A 2 4.59 17.42 8.00
C GLY A 2 4.21 16.11 7.31
N ASP A 3 5.07 15.09 7.43
CA ASP A 3 4.81 13.76 6.89
C ASP A 3 3.87 12.95 7.81
N ALA A 4 2.98 12.15 7.22
CA ALA A 4 2.12 11.21 7.93
C ALA A 4 2.88 9.94 8.31
N ILE A 5 3.80 9.49 7.42
CA ILE A 5 4.64 8.32 7.65
C ILE A 5 6.09 8.73 7.39
N VAL A 6 6.98 8.35 8.29
CA VAL A 6 8.44 8.49 8.13
C VAL A 6 9.07 7.13 8.39
N VAL A 7 9.77 6.60 7.41
CA VAL A 7 10.47 5.31 7.48
C VAL A 7 11.96 5.56 7.29
N ARG A 8 12.79 4.97 8.15
CA ARG A 8 14.25 5.08 8.09
C ARG A 8 14.89 3.70 8.23
N ASP A 9 15.67 3.32 7.21
CA ASP A 9 16.50 2.12 7.15
C ASP A 9 15.74 0.84 7.56
N LEU A 10 14.47 0.73 7.13
CA LEU A 10 13.58 -0.36 7.52
C LEU A 10 14.09 -1.70 7.01
N LEU A 11 14.33 -2.61 7.95
CA LEU A 11 14.74 -3.99 7.71
C LEU A 11 13.66 -4.94 8.25
N VAL A 12 13.24 -5.90 7.44
CA VAL A 12 12.30 -6.95 7.86
C VAL A 12 12.75 -8.30 7.34
N ASP A 13 12.89 -9.26 8.25
CA ASP A 13 13.17 -10.65 7.93
C ASP A 13 11.93 -11.52 8.18
N ARG A 14 11.67 -12.50 7.30
CA ARG A 14 10.61 -13.50 7.44
C ARG A 14 11.13 -14.87 7.01
N GLY A 15 10.98 -15.86 7.88
CA GLY A 15 11.43 -17.24 7.56
C GLY A 15 12.91 -17.32 7.19
N GLY A 16 13.77 -16.52 7.83
CA GLY A 16 15.21 -16.49 7.54
C GLY A 16 15.62 -15.74 6.26
N ARG A 17 14.66 -15.08 5.58
CA ARG A 17 14.94 -14.30 4.36
C ARG A 17 14.67 -12.82 4.59
N ARG A 18 15.56 -11.95 4.09
CA ARG A 18 15.34 -10.52 4.02
C ARG A 18 14.22 -10.21 3.04
N VAL A 19 13.12 -9.58 3.54
CA VAL A 19 11.95 -9.19 2.75
C VAL A 19 11.96 -7.69 2.47
N LEU A 20 12.38 -6.87 3.43
CA LEU A 20 12.64 -5.44 3.22
C LEU A 20 14.07 -5.14 3.62
N ASP A 21 14.78 -4.39 2.79
CA ASP A 21 16.21 -4.18 2.88
C ASP A 21 16.57 -2.70 2.80
N GLY A 22 16.56 -2.02 3.96
CA GLY A 22 17.00 -0.63 4.11
C GLY A 22 16.07 0.40 3.47
N ILE A 23 14.74 0.19 3.53
CA ILE A 23 13.79 1.16 2.97
C ILE A 23 13.76 2.43 3.83
N SER A 24 14.01 3.59 3.19
CA SER A 24 13.85 4.92 3.75
C SER A 24 12.96 5.75 2.83
N CYS A 25 11.83 6.26 3.32
CA CYS A 25 10.88 7.07 2.55
C CYS A 25 9.97 7.88 3.48
N THR A 26 9.22 8.80 2.89
CA THR A 26 8.16 9.55 3.58
C THR A 26 6.85 9.51 2.81
N VAL A 27 5.73 9.64 3.54
CA VAL A 27 4.38 9.80 2.97
C VAL A 27 3.83 11.14 3.47
N PRO A 28 3.58 12.11 2.59
CA PRO A 28 3.07 13.42 2.98
C PRO A 28 1.62 13.34 3.46
N ARG A 29 1.23 14.25 4.38
CA ARG A 29 -0.16 14.34 4.87
C ARG A 29 -1.10 14.86 3.78
N GLY A 30 -2.34 14.37 3.78
CA GLY A 30 -3.41 14.86 2.91
C GLY A 30 -3.17 14.57 1.42
N ALA A 31 -2.43 13.51 1.11
CA ALA A 31 -2.12 13.09 -0.25
C ALA A 31 -2.40 11.60 -0.46
N VAL A 32 -2.57 11.20 -1.70
CA VAL A 32 -2.66 9.80 -2.11
C VAL A 32 -1.28 9.33 -2.57
N THR A 33 -0.64 8.47 -1.78
CA THR A 33 0.64 7.85 -2.13
C THR A 33 0.42 6.42 -2.60
N GLY A 34 0.87 6.10 -3.81
CA GLY A 34 0.84 4.76 -4.39
C GLY A 34 2.08 3.96 -3.97
N LEU A 35 1.86 2.73 -3.52
CA LEU A 35 2.92 1.76 -3.23
C LEU A 35 2.89 0.68 -4.31
N LEU A 36 3.84 0.75 -5.25
CA LEU A 36 3.86 -0.06 -6.45
C LEU A 36 4.99 -1.07 -6.45
N GLY A 37 4.81 -2.12 -7.22
CA GLY A 37 5.83 -3.16 -7.42
C GLY A 37 5.19 -4.50 -7.74
N PRO A 38 5.96 -5.46 -8.27
CA PRO A 38 5.47 -6.80 -8.60
C PRO A 38 4.98 -7.56 -7.37
N SER A 39 4.25 -8.65 -7.59
CA SER A 39 3.86 -9.56 -6.51
C SER A 39 5.09 -10.11 -5.81
N GLY A 40 5.06 -10.14 -4.48
CA GLY A 40 6.20 -10.60 -3.67
C GLY A 40 7.33 -9.55 -3.47
N SER A 41 7.20 -8.32 -3.97
CA SER A 41 8.22 -7.27 -3.79
C SER A 41 8.35 -6.73 -2.36
N GLY A 42 7.41 -7.05 -1.46
CA GLY A 42 7.42 -6.59 -0.07
C GLY A 42 6.35 -5.58 0.30
N LYS A 43 5.45 -5.16 -0.61
CA LYS A 43 4.40 -4.14 -0.37
C LYS A 43 3.56 -4.41 0.88
N THR A 44 2.93 -5.57 0.96
CA THR A 44 2.11 -5.96 2.13
C THR A 44 2.95 -5.99 3.42
N THR A 45 4.22 -6.41 3.34
CA THR A 45 5.13 -6.42 4.50
C THR A 45 5.45 -5.00 4.95
N PHE A 46 5.69 -4.08 4.01
CA PHE A 46 5.87 -2.66 4.28
C PHE A 46 4.63 -2.04 4.94
N MET A 47 3.44 -2.25 4.37
CA MET A 47 2.18 -1.77 4.95
C MET A 47 1.95 -2.30 6.36
N ARG A 48 2.22 -3.59 6.60
CA ARG A 48 2.12 -4.19 7.94
C ARG A 48 3.13 -3.59 8.93
N ALA A 49 4.32 -3.21 8.47
CA ALA A 49 5.30 -2.50 9.30
C ALA A 49 4.80 -1.09 9.65
N VAL A 50 4.17 -0.38 8.71
CA VAL A 50 3.54 0.93 8.96
C VAL A 50 2.38 0.82 9.95
N VAL A 51 1.51 -0.19 9.82
CA VAL A 51 0.42 -0.44 10.79
C VAL A 51 0.96 -0.88 12.15
N GLY A 52 2.19 -1.41 12.21
CA GLY A 52 2.81 -1.89 13.44
C GLY A 52 2.45 -3.34 13.81
N VAL A 53 1.96 -4.13 12.85
CA VAL A 53 1.64 -5.57 13.03
C VAL A 53 2.72 -6.49 12.45
N GLN A 54 3.82 -5.93 11.94
CA GLN A 54 4.99 -6.64 11.45
C GLN A 54 6.17 -6.44 12.40
N VAL A 55 6.85 -7.52 12.76
CA VAL A 55 8.11 -7.42 13.50
C VAL A 55 9.17 -6.81 12.58
N VAL A 56 9.76 -5.70 13.02
CA VAL A 56 10.83 -4.97 12.34
C VAL A 56 12.17 -5.43 12.95
N THR A 57 13.13 -5.82 12.10
CA THR A 57 14.45 -6.30 12.53
C THR A 57 15.51 -5.20 12.57
N GLY A 58 15.24 -4.05 11.96
CA GLY A 58 16.08 -2.86 12.01
C GLY A 58 15.38 -1.63 11.42
N GLY A 59 15.91 -0.46 11.72
CA GLY A 59 15.34 0.82 11.32
C GLY A 59 14.18 1.28 12.18
N THR A 60 13.48 2.32 11.73
CA THR A 60 12.35 2.92 12.45
C THR A 60 11.20 3.25 11.52
N VAL A 61 9.97 3.13 12.03
CA VAL A 61 8.73 3.56 11.37
C VAL A 61 7.96 4.47 12.32
N THR A 62 7.75 5.71 11.90
CA THR A 62 6.95 6.71 12.62
C THR A 62 5.70 7.00 11.82
N VAL A 63 4.53 6.96 12.47
CA VAL A 63 3.22 7.18 11.87
C VAL A 63 2.50 8.26 12.66
N LEU A 64 2.04 9.32 12.00
CA LEU A 64 1.38 10.48 12.61
C LEU A 64 2.16 11.05 13.83
N GLY A 65 3.51 10.97 13.77
CA GLY A 65 4.39 11.44 14.84
C GLY A 65 4.60 10.44 15.99
N GLN A 66 4.03 9.23 15.92
CA GLN A 66 4.16 8.18 16.92
C GLN A 66 4.90 6.95 16.35
N PRO A 67 5.60 6.15 17.15
CA PRO A 67 6.12 4.85 16.68
C PRO A 67 4.99 3.97 16.13
N ALA A 68 5.22 3.28 15.02
CA ALA A 68 4.25 2.36 14.43
C ALA A 68 3.75 1.33 15.47
N GLY A 69 2.44 1.04 15.47
CA GLY A 69 1.81 0.13 16.43
C GLY A 69 1.50 0.74 17.79
N SER A 70 1.81 2.03 18.03
CA SER A 70 1.44 2.71 19.28
C SER A 70 -0.08 2.64 19.52
N PRO A 71 -0.54 2.41 20.76
CA PRO A 71 -1.97 2.34 21.07
C PRO A 71 -2.77 3.58 20.62
N ALA A 72 -2.16 4.76 20.68
CA ALA A 72 -2.77 6.02 20.23
C ALA A 72 -3.15 6.02 18.74
N LEU A 73 -2.46 5.23 17.89
CA LEU A 73 -2.74 5.14 16.45
C LEU A 73 -3.98 4.31 16.10
N ARG A 74 -4.49 3.49 17.02
CA ARG A 74 -5.59 2.53 16.73
C ARG A 74 -6.88 3.20 16.23
N HIS A 75 -7.13 4.44 16.63
CA HIS A 75 -8.29 5.21 16.20
C HIS A 75 -7.98 6.17 15.05
N GLN A 76 -6.71 6.34 14.71
CA GLN A 76 -6.25 7.29 13.68
C GLN A 76 -5.86 6.60 12.37
N VAL A 77 -5.66 5.27 12.39
CA VAL A 77 -5.21 4.51 11.22
C VAL A 77 -6.25 3.47 10.83
N GLY A 78 -6.78 3.58 9.62
CA GLY A 78 -7.61 2.56 8.98
C GLY A 78 -6.74 1.63 8.12
N TYR A 79 -6.98 0.33 8.18
CA TYR A 79 -6.23 -0.65 7.38
C TYR A 79 -7.16 -1.62 6.68
N LEU A 80 -7.14 -1.59 5.34
CA LEU A 80 -7.74 -2.61 4.48
C LEU A 80 -6.67 -3.62 4.10
N THR A 81 -6.85 -4.86 4.51
CA THR A 81 -5.99 -5.99 4.15
C THR A 81 -6.38 -6.57 2.79
N GLN A 82 -5.44 -7.21 2.10
CA GLN A 82 -5.68 -7.88 0.82
C GLN A 82 -6.80 -8.94 0.91
N ALA A 83 -6.84 -9.74 1.97
CA ALA A 83 -7.98 -10.60 2.28
C ALA A 83 -9.02 -9.79 3.07
N PRO A 84 -10.32 -9.84 2.72
CA PRO A 84 -11.36 -9.10 3.44
C PRO A 84 -11.37 -9.44 4.94
N SER A 85 -11.26 -8.41 5.78
CA SER A 85 -11.23 -8.51 7.25
C SER A 85 -12.60 -8.21 7.85
N VAL A 86 -13.60 -8.98 7.46
CA VAL A 86 -15.01 -8.85 7.89
C VAL A 86 -15.57 -10.23 8.28
N TYR A 87 -16.55 -10.24 9.17
CA TYR A 87 -17.21 -11.45 9.63
C TYR A 87 -18.22 -11.93 8.59
N ALA A 88 -18.04 -13.14 8.08
CA ALA A 88 -18.86 -13.69 7.00
C ALA A 88 -20.29 -14.04 7.43
N ASP A 89 -20.51 -14.32 8.69
CA ASP A 89 -21.77 -14.64 9.36
C ASP A 89 -22.56 -13.41 9.83
N LEU A 90 -22.01 -12.22 9.66
CA LEU A 90 -22.69 -10.95 9.90
C LEU A 90 -23.09 -10.29 8.57
N THR A 91 -24.14 -9.46 8.61
CA THR A 91 -24.49 -8.59 7.48
C THR A 91 -23.47 -7.49 7.29
N VAL A 92 -23.49 -6.82 6.13
CA VAL A 92 -22.65 -5.63 5.88
C VAL A 92 -22.88 -4.57 6.96
N ARG A 93 -24.16 -4.34 7.32
CA ARG A 93 -24.53 -3.35 8.34
C ARG A 93 -24.05 -3.74 9.73
N GLU A 94 -24.15 -5.00 10.11
CA GLU A 94 -23.66 -5.47 11.42
C GLU A 94 -22.13 -5.36 11.50
N ASN A 95 -21.40 -5.72 10.46
CA ASN A 95 -19.97 -5.50 10.39
C ASN A 95 -19.62 -4.02 10.56
N ALA A 96 -20.19 -3.13 9.75
CA ALA A 96 -19.92 -1.70 9.84
C ALA A 96 -20.24 -1.12 11.22
N ARG A 97 -21.36 -1.53 11.84
CA ARG A 97 -21.74 -1.10 13.20
C ARG A 97 -20.80 -1.64 14.28
N TYR A 98 -20.33 -2.87 14.13
CA TYR A 98 -19.33 -3.44 15.02
C TYR A 98 -18.04 -2.62 15.00
N PHE A 99 -17.49 -2.34 13.81
CA PHE A 99 -16.28 -1.53 13.68
C PHE A 99 -16.53 -0.06 14.10
N ALA A 100 -17.69 0.52 13.80
CA ALA A 100 -18.08 1.86 14.27
C ALA A 100 -18.02 1.94 15.81
N ALA A 101 -18.59 0.95 16.50
CA ALA A 101 -18.59 0.89 17.96
C ALA A 101 -17.17 0.82 18.54
N LEU A 102 -16.24 0.09 17.90
CA LEU A 102 -14.84 0.04 18.31
C LEU A 102 -14.13 1.41 18.23
N HIS A 103 -14.60 2.27 17.33
CA HIS A 103 -14.11 3.65 17.15
C HIS A 103 -14.92 4.70 17.90
N GLY A 104 -15.91 4.29 18.75
CA GLY A 104 -16.81 5.21 19.44
C GLY A 104 -17.77 5.96 18.50
N ARG A 105 -18.02 5.41 17.31
CA ARG A 105 -18.95 5.95 16.30
C ARG A 105 -20.33 5.29 16.39
N GLY A 106 -21.33 5.98 15.87
CA GLY A 106 -22.71 5.54 15.92
C GLY A 106 -23.21 4.80 14.68
N ARG A 107 -24.51 4.63 14.61
CA ARG A 107 -25.19 3.95 13.49
C ARG A 107 -25.17 4.79 12.21
N ALA A 108 -25.23 6.12 12.35
CA ALA A 108 -25.24 7.03 11.21
C ALA A 108 -23.93 6.95 10.43
N GLU A 109 -22.79 6.95 11.12
CA GLU A 109 -21.46 6.83 10.52
C GLU A 109 -21.25 5.46 9.87
N ALA A 110 -21.80 4.39 10.49
CA ALA A 110 -21.78 3.06 9.88
C ALA A 110 -22.59 2.99 8.58
N ASP A 111 -23.81 3.53 8.57
CA ASP A 111 -24.66 3.55 7.38
C ASP A 111 -24.08 4.48 6.29
N GLN A 112 -23.41 5.58 6.67
CA GLN A 112 -22.68 6.46 5.75
C GLN A 112 -21.49 5.73 5.11
N ALA A 113 -20.63 5.06 5.89
CA ALA A 113 -19.50 4.30 5.37
C ALA A 113 -19.93 3.21 4.37
N ILE A 114 -21.06 2.53 4.62
CA ILE A 114 -21.66 1.55 3.68
C ILE A 114 -22.09 2.24 2.38
N SER A 115 -22.73 3.40 2.48
CA SER A 115 -23.15 4.20 1.30
C SER A 115 -21.95 4.66 0.50
N ASP A 116 -20.90 5.08 1.19
CA ASP A 116 -19.66 5.57 0.60
C ASP A 116 -18.92 4.55 -0.27
N VAL A 117 -19.06 3.28 0.03
CA VAL A 117 -18.50 2.20 -0.79
C VAL A 117 -19.51 1.59 -1.78
N GLY A 118 -20.69 2.21 -1.95
CA GLY A 118 -21.71 1.76 -2.89
C GLY A 118 -22.39 0.44 -2.49
N LEU A 119 -22.54 0.17 -1.18
CA LEU A 119 -23.16 -1.06 -0.66
C LEU A 119 -24.50 -0.83 0.05
N ALA A 120 -25.12 0.36 -0.07
CA ALA A 120 -26.39 0.66 0.58
C ALA A 120 -27.49 -0.37 0.27
N GLY A 121 -27.61 -0.80 -1.00
CA GLY A 121 -28.55 -1.83 -1.44
C GLY A 121 -28.27 -3.25 -0.92
N ALA A 122 -27.05 -3.52 -0.45
CA ALA A 122 -26.62 -4.81 0.08
C ALA A 122 -26.44 -4.79 1.61
N ALA A 123 -26.76 -3.69 2.28
CA ALA A 123 -26.50 -3.49 3.71
C ALA A 123 -27.07 -4.59 4.63
N GLY A 124 -28.20 -5.19 4.26
CA GLY A 124 -28.83 -6.30 4.99
C GLY A 124 -28.38 -7.70 4.57
N GLN A 125 -27.49 -7.83 3.58
CA GLN A 125 -27.01 -9.14 3.12
C GLN A 125 -25.86 -9.65 3.99
N LEU A 126 -25.82 -10.97 4.21
CA LEU A 126 -24.69 -11.62 4.89
C LEU A 126 -23.41 -11.49 4.03
N VAL A 127 -22.30 -11.11 4.66
CA VAL A 127 -21.03 -10.91 3.96
C VAL A 127 -20.56 -12.20 3.27
N GLY A 128 -20.83 -13.38 3.86
CA GLY A 128 -20.50 -14.66 3.26
C GLY A 128 -21.18 -14.94 1.91
N THR A 129 -22.31 -14.28 1.61
CA THR A 129 -23.06 -14.45 0.36
C THR A 129 -22.69 -13.43 -0.72
N LEU A 130 -21.87 -12.43 -0.40
CA LEU A 130 -21.46 -11.37 -1.30
C LEU A 130 -20.44 -11.86 -2.35
N SER A 131 -20.38 -11.18 -3.50
CA SER A 131 -19.27 -11.35 -4.44
C SER A 131 -17.94 -10.92 -3.81
N GLY A 132 -16.81 -11.35 -4.40
CA GLY A 132 -15.48 -10.94 -3.93
C GLY A 132 -15.31 -9.43 -3.86
N GLY A 133 -15.71 -8.71 -4.91
CA GLY A 133 -15.67 -7.25 -4.95
C GLY A 133 -16.58 -6.58 -3.92
N GLN A 134 -17.78 -7.12 -3.66
CA GLN A 134 -18.65 -6.62 -2.60
C GLN A 134 -18.05 -6.86 -1.21
N ARG A 135 -17.42 -8.01 -0.96
CA ARG A 135 -16.72 -8.29 0.31
C ARG A 135 -15.55 -7.34 0.54
N SER A 136 -14.76 -7.07 -0.50
CA SER A 136 -13.68 -6.08 -0.42
C SER A 136 -14.19 -4.70 -0.06
N ARG A 137 -15.30 -4.26 -0.67
CA ARG A 137 -15.95 -2.97 -0.36
C ARG A 137 -16.55 -2.95 1.06
N ALA A 138 -17.12 -4.06 1.54
CA ALA A 138 -17.59 -4.15 2.92
C ALA A 138 -16.42 -4.02 3.92
N SER A 139 -15.28 -4.63 3.62
CA SER A 139 -14.06 -4.47 4.41
C SER A 139 -13.52 -3.03 4.36
N LEU A 140 -13.59 -2.37 3.20
CA LEU A 140 -13.24 -0.96 3.04
C LEU A 140 -14.14 -0.05 3.89
N ALA A 141 -15.47 -0.26 3.89
CA ALA A 141 -16.38 0.49 4.75
C ALA A 141 -15.97 0.38 6.22
N CYS A 142 -15.62 -0.83 6.68
CA CYS A 142 -15.18 -1.05 8.06
C CYS A 142 -13.85 -0.34 8.37
N ALA A 143 -12.94 -0.22 7.40
CA ALA A 143 -11.68 0.49 7.58
C ALA A 143 -11.85 2.03 7.62
N LEU A 144 -12.91 2.55 7.00
CA LEU A 144 -13.19 3.99 6.88
C LEU A 144 -14.12 4.51 7.99
N VAL A 145 -14.91 3.66 8.63
CA VAL A 145 -15.99 4.07 9.55
C VAL A 145 -15.52 4.89 10.76
N GLY A 146 -14.24 4.77 11.14
CA GLY A 146 -13.62 5.54 12.21
C GLY A 146 -13.22 6.96 11.81
N GLU A 147 -13.35 7.34 10.53
CA GLU A 147 -12.82 8.60 9.98
C GLU A 147 -11.33 8.78 10.28
N PRO A 148 -10.49 7.82 9.89
CA PRO A 148 -9.07 7.84 10.25
C PRO A 148 -8.31 8.98 9.55
N GLU A 149 -7.25 9.50 10.20
CA GLU A 149 -6.33 10.48 9.60
C GLU A 149 -5.43 9.86 8.51
N LEU A 150 -5.14 8.54 8.64
CA LEU A 150 -4.35 7.76 7.70
C LEU A 150 -5.11 6.48 7.32
N VAL A 151 -5.25 6.23 6.02
CA VAL A 151 -5.84 5.00 5.47
C VAL A 151 -4.78 4.24 4.68
N ILE A 152 -4.59 2.98 5.03
CA ILE A 152 -3.68 2.07 4.35
C ILE A 152 -4.51 1.03 3.63
N LEU A 153 -4.38 0.94 2.31
CA LEU A 153 -5.23 0.13 1.43
C LEU A 153 -4.37 -0.87 0.64
N ASP A 154 -4.46 -2.14 0.98
CA ASP A 154 -3.72 -3.21 0.30
C ASP A 154 -4.56 -3.80 -0.85
N GLU A 155 -4.26 -3.37 -2.08
CA GLU A 155 -4.93 -3.73 -3.33
C GLU A 155 -6.47 -3.53 -3.32
N PRO A 156 -6.97 -2.31 -2.99
CA PRO A 156 -8.40 -2.07 -2.74
C PRO A 156 -9.30 -2.24 -3.96
N THR A 157 -8.75 -2.20 -5.16
CA THR A 157 -9.46 -2.18 -6.44
C THR A 157 -9.44 -3.53 -7.17
N VAL A 158 -8.74 -4.52 -6.63
CA VAL A 158 -8.67 -5.86 -7.22
C VAL A 158 -10.05 -6.50 -7.28
N GLY A 159 -10.41 -7.02 -8.48
CA GLY A 159 -11.71 -7.66 -8.71
C GLY A 159 -12.89 -6.69 -8.82
N GLN A 160 -12.63 -5.38 -8.92
CA GLN A 160 -13.66 -4.36 -9.21
C GLN A 160 -13.78 -4.13 -10.72
N ASP A 161 -15.00 -3.87 -11.18
CA ASP A 161 -15.20 -3.41 -12.55
C ASP A 161 -14.67 -1.97 -12.75
N PRO A 162 -14.43 -1.55 -14.01
CA PRO A 162 -13.83 -0.24 -14.29
C PRO A 162 -14.61 0.96 -13.73
N VAL A 163 -15.95 0.90 -13.70
CA VAL A 163 -16.80 2.01 -13.21
C VAL A 163 -16.63 2.15 -11.70
N LEU A 164 -16.80 1.04 -10.97
CA LEU A 164 -16.61 1.02 -9.52
C LEU A 164 -15.19 1.42 -9.12
N ARG A 165 -14.19 1.02 -9.89
CA ARG A 165 -12.79 1.44 -9.68
C ARG A 165 -12.65 2.96 -9.81
N ALA A 166 -13.23 3.56 -10.85
CA ALA A 166 -13.19 5.01 -11.04
C ALA A 166 -13.88 5.75 -9.87
N ASP A 167 -15.02 5.26 -9.41
CA ASP A 167 -15.76 5.83 -8.27
C ASP A 167 -14.95 5.75 -6.97
N LEU A 168 -14.27 4.63 -6.71
CA LEU A 168 -13.38 4.49 -5.54
C LEU A 168 -12.22 5.48 -5.59
N TRP A 169 -11.58 5.64 -6.74
CA TRP A 169 -10.50 6.61 -6.90
C TRP A 169 -10.98 8.05 -6.71
N ALA A 170 -12.16 8.41 -7.23
CA ALA A 170 -12.76 9.73 -6.98
C ALA A 170 -12.97 9.97 -5.48
N ARG A 171 -13.40 8.95 -4.71
CA ARG A 171 -13.54 9.03 -3.26
C ARG A 171 -12.20 9.16 -2.54
N PHE A 172 -11.16 8.42 -2.96
CA PHE A 172 -9.83 8.56 -2.37
C PHE A 172 -9.30 9.98 -2.52
N HIS A 173 -9.47 10.59 -3.69
CA HIS A 173 -9.12 12.00 -3.90
C HIS A 173 -9.96 12.97 -3.07
N ALA A 174 -11.27 12.73 -2.93
CA ALA A 174 -12.11 13.56 -2.08
C ALA A 174 -11.68 13.47 -0.61
N MET A 175 -11.33 12.28 -0.11
CA MET A 175 -10.79 12.10 1.25
C MET A 175 -9.45 12.82 1.42
N ALA A 176 -8.54 12.72 0.45
CA ALA A 176 -7.26 13.42 0.50
C ALA A 176 -7.45 14.94 0.52
N ALA A 177 -8.36 15.47 -0.32
CA ALA A 177 -8.72 16.88 -0.32
C ALA A 177 -9.35 17.36 1.00
N ALA A 178 -10.02 16.46 1.75
CA ALA A 178 -10.54 16.70 3.09
C ALA A 178 -9.48 16.55 4.20
N GLY A 179 -8.23 16.18 3.85
CA GLY A 179 -7.10 16.09 4.78
C GLY A 179 -6.72 14.68 5.21
N THR A 180 -7.45 13.64 4.81
CA THR A 180 -7.07 12.25 5.06
C THR A 180 -5.84 11.87 4.22
N THR A 181 -4.88 11.17 4.82
CA THR A 181 -3.73 10.62 4.08
C THR A 181 -4.04 9.20 3.62
N LEU A 182 -3.69 8.87 2.38
CA LEU A 182 -3.89 7.52 1.84
C LEU A 182 -2.57 6.92 1.36
N LEU A 183 -2.33 5.66 1.76
CA LEU A 183 -1.27 4.81 1.22
C LEU A 183 -1.94 3.61 0.54
N VAL A 184 -1.87 3.55 -0.79
CA VAL A 184 -2.60 2.58 -1.60
C VAL A 184 -1.62 1.68 -2.33
N SER A 185 -1.65 0.36 -2.09
CA SER A 185 -0.87 -0.56 -2.92
C SER A 185 -1.63 -0.91 -4.21
N SER A 186 -0.89 -1.00 -5.29
CA SER A 186 -1.40 -1.50 -6.56
C SER A 186 -0.29 -2.21 -7.36
N HIS A 187 -0.70 -3.04 -8.29
CA HIS A 187 0.15 -3.60 -9.33
C HIS A 187 -0.30 -3.14 -10.74
N VAL A 188 -1.27 -2.21 -10.80
CA VAL A 188 -1.84 -1.66 -12.04
C VAL A 188 -1.30 -0.26 -12.26
N MET A 189 -0.61 -0.03 -13.38
CA MET A 189 0.04 1.26 -13.65
C MET A 189 -0.94 2.39 -13.95
N ASP A 190 -2.13 2.10 -14.50
CA ASP A 190 -3.19 3.11 -14.65
C ASP A 190 -3.60 3.74 -13.32
N GLU A 191 -3.47 3.00 -12.21
CA GLU A 191 -3.74 3.49 -10.88
C GLU A 191 -2.59 4.34 -10.34
N ALA A 192 -1.36 4.03 -10.72
CA ALA A 192 -0.19 4.81 -10.36
C ALA A 192 -0.30 6.26 -10.86
N ALA A 193 -0.80 6.46 -12.08
CA ALA A 193 -1.00 7.79 -12.65
C ALA A 193 -2.02 8.65 -11.88
N ARG A 194 -2.85 8.03 -11.02
CA ARG A 194 -3.84 8.71 -10.18
C ARG A 194 -3.30 9.15 -8.83
N CYS A 195 -2.09 8.71 -8.46
CA CYS A 195 -1.46 9.06 -7.18
C CYS A 195 -0.71 10.38 -7.27
N ASP A 196 -0.63 11.11 -6.15
CA ASP A 196 0.17 12.33 -6.04
C ASP A 196 1.67 12.01 -5.93
N ARG A 197 1.99 10.86 -5.32
CA ARG A 197 3.35 10.36 -5.08
C ARG A 197 3.38 8.85 -5.26
N LEU A 198 4.51 8.32 -5.70
CA LEU A 198 4.73 6.88 -5.90
C LEU A 198 5.96 6.43 -5.11
N LEU A 199 5.80 5.31 -4.42
CA LEU A 199 6.87 4.51 -3.84
C LEU A 199 6.97 3.22 -4.66
N LEU A 200 8.04 3.03 -5.39
CA LEU A 200 8.27 1.83 -6.20
C LEU A 200 9.17 0.86 -5.44
N ILE A 201 8.64 -0.31 -5.09
CA ILE A 201 9.38 -1.36 -4.37
C ILE A 201 9.64 -2.55 -5.28
N ARG A 202 10.90 -2.98 -5.34
CA ARG A 202 11.33 -4.22 -5.98
C ARG A 202 12.31 -4.97 -5.08
N GLU A 203 12.11 -6.26 -4.90
CA GLU A 203 13.02 -7.13 -4.13
C GLU A 203 13.36 -6.58 -2.74
N GLY A 204 12.35 -5.98 -2.09
CA GLY A 204 12.49 -5.41 -0.76
C GLY A 204 13.20 -4.07 -0.69
N ARG A 205 13.54 -3.45 -1.81
CA ARG A 205 14.21 -2.15 -1.89
C ARG A 205 13.34 -1.11 -2.57
N LEU A 206 13.48 0.15 -2.16
CA LEU A 206 12.87 1.28 -2.82
C LEU A 206 13.70 1.67 -4.05
N ILE A 207 13.07 1.67 -5.24
CA ILE A 207 13.74 2.01 -6.50
C ILE A 207 13.35 3.39 -7.02
N ALA A 208 12.20 3.94 -6.59
CA ALA A 208 11.82 5.31 -6.84
C ALA A 208 10.88 5.82 -5.74
N ASP A 209 10.96 7.12 -5.47
CA ASP A 209 10.15 7.85 -4.50
C ASP A 209 9.94 9.28 -4.99
N ASP A 210 8.90 9.50 -5.82
CA ASP A 210 8.58 10.81 -6.39
C ASP A 210 7.16 10.86 -6.97
N SER A 211 6.76 12.01 -7.53
CA SER A 211 5.53 12.13 -8.28
C SER A 211 5.57 11.33 -9.59
N PRO A 212 4.42 10.87 -10.13
CA PRO A 212 4.36 10.19 -11.43
C PRO A 212 5.04 10.99 -12.55
N ALA A 213 4.91 12.31 -12.54
CA ALA A 213 5.52 13.19 -13.54
C ALA A 213 7.04 13.22 -13.42
N ALA A 214 7.59 13.32 -12.20
CA ALA A 214 9.04 13.32 -11.96
C ALA A 214 9.66 11.96 -12.32
N ILE A 215 8.98 10.85 -12.02
CA ILE A 215 9.43 9.50 -12.39
C ILE A 215 9.52 9.35 -13.91
N ARG A 216 8.53 9.81 -14.67
CA ARG A 216 8.56 9.82 -16.14
C ARG A 216 9.70 10.66 -16.69
N ALA A 217 9.86 11.87 -16.15
CA ALA A 217 10.93 12.79 -16.53
C ALA A 217 12.33 12.20 -16.26
N ALA A 218 12.53 11.58 -15.10
CA ALA A 218 13.79 10.93 -14.74
C ALA A 218 14.11 9.74 -15.64
N ALA A 219 13.10 8.99 -16.07
CA ALA A 219 13.26 7.88 -17.01
C ALA A 219 13.36 8.32 -18.48
N GLY A 220 13.05 9.59 -18.80
CA GLY A 220 13.08 10.13 -20.18
C GLY A 220 12.00 9.54 -21.08
N VAL A 221 10.79 9.28 -20.54
CA VAL A 221 9.64 8.71 -21.26
C VAL A 221 8.33 9.30 -20.76
N ASP A 222 7.30 9.28 -21.60
CA ASP A 222 5.95 9.77 -21.26
C ASP A 222 5.09 8.69 -20.62
N ASP A 223 5.37 7.43 -20.89
CA ASP A 223 4.64 6.28 -20.38
C ASP A 223 5.21 5.81 -19.04
N LEU A 224 4.33 5.59 -18.05
CA LEU A 224 4.75 5.22 -16.68
C LEU A 224 5.17 3.75 -16.59
N ASP A 225 4.57 2.84 -17.40
CA ASP A 225 5.00 1.44 -17.48
C ASP A 225 6.43 1.36 -18.04
N GLU A 226 6.71 2.14 -19.10
CA GLU A 226 8.05 2.20 -19.68
C GLU A 226 9.05 2.84 -18.70
N ALA A 227 8.66 3.90 -17.99
CA ALA A 227 9.48 4.51 -16.95
C ALA A 227 9.88 3.50 -15.87
N PHE A 228 8.90 2.74 -15.39
CA PHE A 228 9.11 1.68 -14.40
C PHE A 228 10.07 0.60 -14.90
N LEU A 229 9.90 0.12 -16.15
CA LEU A 229 10.80 -0.86 -16.76
C LEU A 229 12.23 -0.34 -16.89
N ARG A 230 12.43 0.95 -17.25
CA ARG A 230 13.76 1.57 -17.33
C ARG A 230 14.43 1.67 -15.96
N LEU A 231 13.70 2.10 -14.94
CA LEU A 231 14.23 2.19 -13.58
C LEU A 231 14.64 0.81 -13.03
N ILE A 232 13.85 -0.22 -13.32
CA ILE A 232 14.19 -1.60 -12.97
C ILE A 232 15.49 -2.03 -13.61
N ARG A 233 15.66 -1.81 -14.93
CA ARG A 233 16.86 -2.20 -15.67
C ARG A 233 18.09 -1.42 -15.25
N ALA A 234 17.93 -0.14 -14.92
CA ALA A 234 19.02 0.71 -14.43
C ALA A 234 19.52 0.30 -13.03
N GLY A 235 18.66 -0.29 -12.20
CA GLY A 235 19.00 -0.82 -10.88
C GLY A 235 19.54 -2.25 -10.87
N GLU A 236 19.51 -2.96 -12.01
CA GLU A 236 20.13 -4.29 -12.12
C GLU A 236 21.66 -4.14 -12.25
N PRO A 237 22.48 -4.84 -11.43
CA PRO A 237 23.91 -4.93 -11.70
C PRO A 237 24.05 -5.58 -13.07
N GLY A 238 24.72 -4.87 -14.00
CA GLY A 238 24.98 -5.37 -15.35
C GLY A 238 25.54 -6.80 -15.31
N PRO A 239 25.32 -7.64 -16.37
CA PRO A 239 25.84 -8.98 -16.41
C PRO A 239 27.34 -8.93 -16.13
N ALA A 240 27.79 -9.67 -15.12
CA ALA A 240 29.22 -9.80 -14.83
C ALA A 240 29.90 -10.22 -16.10
N GLY A 241 30.74 -9.33 -16.63
CA GLY A 241 31.54 -9.62 -17.82
C GLY A 241 32.31 -10.94 -17.62
N PRO A 242 32.55 -11.72 -18.70
CA PRO A 242 33.20 -12.99 -18.58
C PRO A 242 34.56 -12.77 -17.88
N ALA A 243 34.78 -13.47 -16.77
CA ALA A 243 36.07 -13.48 -16.08
C ALA A 243 37.16 -13.86 -17.07
N GLU A 244 38.09 -12.95 -17.34
CA GLU A 244 39.29 -13.23 -18.11
C GLU A 244 40.02 -14.39 -17.44
N ALA A 245 39.95 -15.55 -18.10
CA ALA A 245 40.72 -16.72 -17.72
C ALA A 245 42.19 -16.38 -17.96
N THR A 246 42.90 -15.94 -16.94
CA THR A 246 44.35 -15.78 -16.92
C THR A 246 44.96 -17.16 -17.13
N ARG A 247 45.29 -17.46 -18.39
CA ARG A 247 46.14 -18.60 -18.73
C ARG A 247 47.54 -18.31 -18.24
N SER A 248 47.88 -18.81 -17.06
CA SER A 248 49.28 -18.95 -16.65
C SER A 248 49.93 -20.02 -17.51
N ARG A 249 50.66 -19.60 -18.52
CA ARG A 249 51.67 -20.44 -19.21
C ARG A 249 52.84 -20.58 -18.25
N THR A 250 52.94 -21.68 -17.55
CA THR A 250 54.20 -22.18 -17.00
C THR A 250 54.93 -22.90 -18.12
N GLY A 251 55.89 -22.21 -18.68
CA GLY A 251 56.92 -22.85 -19.55
C GLY A 251 57.82 -23.70 -18.67
N GLY A 252 57.90 -24.98 -19.00
CA GLY A 252 58.93 -25.83 -18.52
C GLY A 252 60.18 -25.66 -19.36
N MET A 253 61.30 -25.68 -18.73
CA MET A 253 62.60 -26.02 -19.36
C MET A 253 63.42 -26.79 -18.36
N SER A 254 63.96 -27.89 -18.87
CA SER A 254 65.10 -28.76 -18.50
C SER A 254 64.80 -29.87 -17.55
#